data_d2c54ecbf978be845fd81e6cf77d60ba
#
_entry.id   d2c54ecbf978be845fd81e6cf77d60ba
#
_cell.length_a   1.000
_cell.length_b   1.000
_cell.length_c   1.000
_cell.angle_alpha   90.00
_cell.angle_beta   90.00
_cell.angle_gamma   90.00
#
_symmetry.space_group_name_H-M   'P 1'
#
loop_
_entity.id
_entity.type
_entity.pdbx_description
1 polymer ?
#
loop_
_entity_poly.entity_id
_entity_poly.type
_entity_poly.pdbx_seq_one_letter_code
_entity_poly.pdbx_strand_id
1 'polypeptide(L)'
;ISQDDYVEGAPELIVEIAASSASYDVHQKLNVYRRNQVQEYLVWRFYEQEIDWFRLQAGEYIKLETDSDGIIRSQIFPGLWLDKNALLMGDLGKVLVILQRGLETTEHRDFVNKLTANHS
;
A
#
# COMPACT_ATOMS: atom_id res chain seq x y z
N ILE A 1 -19.43 5.85 -0.54
CA ILE A 1 -19.34 6.25 0.08
C ILE A 1 -19.89 7.21 0.12
N SER A 2 -20.21 7.42 0.50
CA SER A 2 -20.67 8.23 0.72
C SER A 2 -20.16 9.20 0.68
N GLN A 3 -20.08 9.84 0.48
CA GLN A 3 -19.51 10.68 0.43
C GLN A 3 -19.27 11.37 1.35
N ASP A 4 -19.67 11.44 2.01
CA ASP A 4 -19.48 12.18 2.91
C ASP A 4 -18.73 11.67 3.80
N ASP A 5 -18.83 10.78 4.07
CA ASP A 5 -18.14 10.22 4.93
C ASP A 5 -16.97 10.02 4.39
N TYR A 6 -16.83 10.20 3.42
CA TYR A 6 -15.85 10.10 2.83
C TYR A 6 -14.92 11.02 3.32
N VAL A 7 -13.89 10.65 3.53
CA VAL A 7 -13.03 11.32 4.11
C VAL A 7 -12.68 12.52 3.53
N GLU A 8 -12.33 13.46 4.21
CA GLU A 8 -11.85 14.54 3.73
C GLU A 8 -10.62 14.23 3.10
N GLY A 9 -10.42 14.41 1.98
CA GLY A 9 -9.25 14.11 1.27
C GLY A 9 -9.29 12.78 0.65
N ALA A 10 -8.27 12.43 -0.10
CA ALA A 10 -8.23 11.20 -0.84
C ALA A 10 -8.00 10.01 0.04
N PRO A 11 -8.35 8.84 -0.44
CA PRO A 11 -7.99 7.63 0.24
C PRO A 11 -6.49 7.57 0.33
N GLU A 12 -6.01 7.02 1.40
CA GLU A 12 -4.61 6.94 1.59
C GLU A 12 -3.98 5.80 0.82
N LEU A 13 -4.67 4.70 0.66
CA LEU A 13 -4.09 3.53 0.00
C LEU A 13 -5.13 2.81 -0.85
N ILE A 14 -4.75 2.47 -2.06
CA ILE A 14 -5.57 1.63 -2.94
C ILE A 14 -4.77 0.38 -3.25
N VAL A 15 -5.43 -0.77 -3.15
CA VAL A 15 -4.81 -2.04 -3.49
C VAL A 15 -5.61 -2.67 -4.62
N GLU A 16 -4.92 -3.09 -5.67
CA GLU A 16 -5.55 -3.74 -6.80
C GLU A 16 -4.84 -5.03 -7.17
N ILE A 17 -5.60 -6.01 -7.62
CA ILE A 17 -5.03 -7.23 -8.16
C ILE A 17 -5.41 -7.28 -9.62
N ALA A 18 -4.39 -7.23 -10.48
CA ALA A 18 -4.59 -7.28 -11.92
C ALA A 18 -4.35 -8.71 -12.38
N ALA A 19 -5.41 -9.42 -12.73
CA ALA A 19 -5.31 -10.83 -13.10
C ALA A 19 -4.87 -11.02 -14.55
N SER A 20 -5.01 -10.01 -15.38
CA SER A 20 -4.71 -10.10 -16.81
C SER A 20 -4.15 -8.76 -17.28
N SER A 21 -3.19 -8.81 -18.18
CA SER A 21 -2.64 -7.58 -18.74
C SER A 21 -3.58 -6.97 -19.78
N ALA A 22 -4.57 -7.72 -20.25
CA ALA A 22 -5.37 -7.28 -21.39
C ALA A 22 -6.11 -5.98 -21.14
N SER A 23 -6.58 -5.75 -19.93
CA SER A 23 -7.35 -4.56 -19.62
C SER A 23 -6.71 -3.70 -18.55
N TYR A 24 -5.43 -3.93 -18.28
CA TYR A 24 -4.78 -3.17 -17.21
C TYR A 24 -3.67 -2.28 -17.75
N ASP A 25 -3.76 -1.01 -17.46
CA ASP A 25 -2.76 -0.04 -17.86
C ASP A 25 -2.33 0.71 -16.63
N VAL A 26 -1.13 0.39 -16.14
CA VAL A 26 -0.62 0.99 -14.91
C VAL A 26 -0.42 2.50 -15.07
N HIS A 27 -0.02 2.95 -16.24
CA HIS A 27 0.20 4.39 -16.43
C HIS A 27 -1.11 5.16 -16.36
N GLN A 28 -2.15 4.63 -16.93
CA GLN A 28 -3.46 5.25 -16.86
C GLN A 28 -3.95 5.29 -15.43
N LYS A 29 -3.77 4.19 -14.69
CA LYS A 29 -4.18 4.13 -13.30
C LYS A 29 -3.42 5.14 -12.45
N LEU A 30 -2.12 5.23 -12.65
CA LEU A 30 -1.32 6.19 -11.90
C LEU A 30 -1.76 7.63 -12.17
N ASN A 31 -2.13 7.92 -13.40
CA ASN A 31 -2.60 9.27 -13.72
C ASN A 31 -3.91 9.59 -13.02
N VAL A 32 -4.84 8.64 -13.00
CA VAL A 32 -6.11 8.83 -12.33
C VAL A 32 -5.92 9.03 -10.84
N TYR A 33 -5.09 8.18 -10.23
CA TYR A 33 -4.89 8.25 -8.78
C TYR A 33 -4.11 9.50 -8.40
N ARG A 34 -3.18 9.93 -9.25
CA ARG A 34 -2.43 11.16 -8.98
C ARG A 34 -3.37 12.37 -8.98
N ARG A 35 -4.29 12.42 -9.94
CA ARG A 35 -5.24 13.53 -9.99
C ARG A 35 -6.14 13.56 -8.76
N ASN A 36 -6.37 12.40 -8.17
CA ASN A 36 -7.21 12.30 -6.98
C ASN A 36 -6.40 12.30 -5.69
N GLN A 37 -5.07 12.53 -5.77
CA GLN A 37 -4.22 12.68 -4.60
C GLN A 37 -4.15 11.44 -3.73
N VAL A 38 -4.26 10.25 -4.33
CA VAL A 38 -4.13 9.00 -3.59
C VAL A 38 -2.68 8.86 -3.14
N GLN A 39 -2.47 8.67 -1.85
CA GLN A 39 -1.13 8.70 -1.28
C GLN A 39 -0.29 7.48 -1.64
N GLU A 40 -0.88 6.29 -1.61
CA GLU A 40 -0.16 5.07 -1.96
C GLU A 40 -1.03 4.16 -2.79
N TYR A 41 -0.41 3.44 -3.71
CA TYR A 41 -1.11 2.55 -4.61
C TYR A 41 -0.28 1.28 -4.76
N LEU A 42 -0.85 0.15 -4.36
CA LEU A 42 -0.21 -1.15 -4.46
C LEU A 42 -0.94 -1.96 -5.51
N VAL A 43 -0.22 -2.49 -6.48
CA VAL A 43 -0.83 -3.35 -7.49
C VAL A 43 -0.08 -4.66 -7.56
N TRP A 44 -0.82 -5.76 -7.50
CA TRP A 44 -0.27 -7.10 -7.69
C TRP A 44 -0.63 -7.50 -9.11
N ARG A 45 0.37 -7.48 -9.99
CA ARG A 45 0.18 -7.91 -11.38
C ARG A 45 0.39 -9.40 -11.43
N PHE A 46 -0.71 -10.13 -11.24
CA PHE A 46 -0.65 -11.57 -11.09
C PHE A 46 -0.10 -12.25 -12.34
N TYR A 47 -0.41 -11.69 -13.50
CA TYR A 47 0.04 -12.28 -14.76
C TYR A 47 1.57 -12.17 -14.94
N GLU A 48 2.21 -11.23 -14.29
CA GLU A 48 3.66 -11.06 -14.37
C GLU A 48 4.37 -11.48 -13.11
N GLN A 49 3.65 -11.93 -12.10
CA GLN A 49 4.22 -12.31 -10.82
C GLN A 49 5.01 -11.15 -10.23
N GLU A 50 4.42 -9.97 -10.28
CA GLU A 50 5.05 -8.77 -9.78
C GLU A 50 4.11 -7.98 -8.88
N ILE A 51 4.69 -7.32 -7.89
CA ILE A 51 3.95 -6.44 -7.00
C ILE A 51 4.67 -5.10 -7.02
N ASP A 52 3.94 -4.04 -7.36
CA ASP A 52 4.50 -2.69 -7.33
C ASP A 52 3.74 -1.87 -6.31
N TRP A 53 4.46 -1.14 -5.48
CA TRP A 53 3.86 -0.30 -4.46
C TRP A 53 4.38 1.11 -4.70
N PHE A 54 3.47 2.04 -5.02
CA PHE A 54 3.83 3.40 -5.37
C PHE A 54 3.42 4.36 -4.26
N ARG A 55 4.19 5.41 -4.10
CA ARG A 55 3.92 6.45 -3.13
C ARG A 55 3.92 7.80 -3.86
N LEU A 56 2.93 8.62 -3.57
CA LEU A 56 2.84 9.95 -4.17
C LEU A 56 3.78 10.89 -3.41
N GLN A 57 4.68 11.51 -4.14
CA GLN A 57 5.62 12.44 -3.54
C GLN A 57 5.81 13.62 -4.49
N ALA A 58 5.51 14.81 -4.01
CA ALA A 58 5.67 16.03 -4.80
C ALA A 58 4.96 15.94 -6.15
N GLY A 59 3.78 15.37 -6.16
CA GLY A 59 2.96 15.29 -7.36
C GLY A 59 3.28 14.17 -8.32
N GLU A 60 4.21 13.28 -7.94
CA GLU A 60 4.58 12.16 -8.78
C GLU A 60 4.67 10.90 -7.97
N TYR A 61 4.37 9.77 -8.59
CA TYR A 61 4.50 8.49 -7.91
C TYR A 61 5.92 7.97 -8.04
N ILE A 62 6.47 7.54 -6.91
CA ILE A 62 7.75 6.85 -6.89
C ILE A 62 7.47 5.44 -6.38
N LYS A 63 8.24 4.49 -6.88
CA LYS A 63 8.05 3.10 -6.49
C LYS A 63 8.83 2.82 -5.22
N LEU A 64 8.16 2.21 -4.25
CA LEU A 64 8.83 1.81 -3.02
C LEU A 64 9.62 0.56 -3.29
N GLU A 65 10.85 0.54 -2.79
CA GLU A 65 11.72 -0.60 -2.99
C GLU A 65 11.72 -1.50 -1.77
N THR A 66 12.05 -2.76 -1.98
CA THR A 66 12.21 -3.68 -0.86
C THR A 66 13.50 -3.35 -0.14
N ASP A 67 13.53 -3.61 1.16
CA ASP A 67 14.78 -3.46 1.91
C ASP A 67 15.63 -4.72 1.72
N SER A 68 16.72 -4.85 2.48
CA SER A 68 17.62 -5.97 2.33
C SER A 68 16.98 -7.31 2.68
N ASP A 69 15.86 -7.28 3.41
CA ASP A 69 15.16 -8.49 3.78
C ASP A 69 13.99 -8.78 2.82
N GLY A 70 13.82 -7.98 1.79
CA GLY A 70 12.75 -8.18 0.83
C GLY A 70 11.41 -7.65 1.28
N ILE A 71 11.41 -6.75 2.25
CA ILE A 71 10.17 -6.22 2.81
C ILE A 71 9.93 -4.81 2.28
N ILE A 72 8.68 -4.54 1.86
CA ILE A 72 8.27 -3.20 1.48
C ILE A 72 7.49 -2.62 2.64
N ARG A 73 7.83 -1.40 3.03
CA ARG A 73 7.18 -0.75 4.16
C ARG A 73 6.42 0.48 3.69
N SER A 74 5.15 0.57 4.08
CA SER A 74 4.32 1.72 3.75
C SER A 74 4.91 2.98 4.38
N GLN A 75 4.81 4.08 3.66
CA GLN A 75 5.29 5.36 4.18
C GLN A 75 4.19 6.11 4.93
N ILE A 76 2.92 5.79 4.66
CA ILE A 76 1.83 6.50 5.31
C ILE A 76 1.14 5.67 6.39
N PHE A 77 1.34 4.36 6.39
CA PHE A 77 0.79 3.50 7.44
C PHE A 77 1.94 2.82 8.16
N PRO A 78 2.49 3.48 9.20
CA PRO A 78 3.62 2.88 9.93
C PRO A 78 3.27 1.50 10.45
N GLY A 79 4.09 0.54 10.13
CA GLY A 79 3.85 -0.84 10.54
C GLY A 79 3.19 -1.71 9.50
N LEU A 80 2.79 -1.15 8.37
CA LEU A 80 2.21 -1.96 7.29
C LEU A 80 3.37 -2.47 6.44
N TRP A 81 3.79 -3.68 6.71
CA TRP A 81 4.96 -4.29 6.09
C TRP A 81 4.55 -5.49 5.25
N LEU A 82 5.09 -5.60 4.05
CA LEU A 82 4.78 -6.70 3.15
C LEU A 82 6.05 -7.41 2.73
N ASP A 83 6.09 -8.73 2.95
CA ASP A 83 7.15 -9.56 2.42
C ASP A 83 6.75 -9.91 0.98
N LYS A 84 7.30 -9.19 0.03
CA LYS A 84 6.91 -9.28 -1.37
C LYS A 84 7.11 -10.69 -1.93
N ASN A 85 8.27 -11.28 -1.69
CA ASN A 85 8.54 -12.60 -2.23
C ASN A 85 7.66 -13.68 -1.62
N ALA A 86 7.40 -13.57 -0.33
CA ALA A 86 6.52 -14.54 0.33
C ALA A 86 5.13 -14.51 -0.28
N LEU A 87 4.62 -13.31 -0.56
CA LEU A 87 3.30 -13.21 -1.16
C LEU A 87 3.29 -13.79 -2.57
N LEU A 88 4.32 -13.50 -3.36
CA LEU A 88 4.40 -14.02 -4.73
C LEU A 88 4.53 -15.54 -4.76
N MET A 89 5.17 -16.11 -3.75
CA MET A 89 5.33 -17.56 -3.66
C MET A 89 4.16 -18.25 -3.00
N GLY A 90 3.20 -17.50 -2.51
CA GLY A 90 2.04 -18.09 -1.86
C GLY A 90 2.30 -18.50 -0.42
N ASP A 91 3.39 -18.03 0.19
CA ASP A 91 3.71 -18.36 1.57
C ASP A 91 2.99 -17.38 2.48
N LEU A 92 1.70 -17.58 2.64
CA LEU A 92 0.88 -16.64 3.39
C LEU A 92 1.23 -16.61 4.87
N GLY A 93 1.73 -17.74 5.40
CA GLY A 93 2.17 -17.75 6.80
C GLY A 93 3.27 -16.74 7.04
N LYS A 94 4.24 -16.67 6.14
CA LYS A 94 5.33 -15.72 6.29
C LYS A 94 4.85 -14.29 6.08
N VAL A 95 3.93 -14.09 5.14
CA VAL A 95 3.35 -12.76 4.93
C VAL A 95 2.73 -12.26 6.23
N LEU A 96 1.97 -13.13 6.90
CA LEU A 96 1.31 -12.74 8.14
C LEU A 96 2.29 -12.50 9.28
N VAL A 97 3.36 -13.27 9.35
CA VAL A 97 4.39 -13.07 10.37
C VAL A 97 5.03 -11.70 10.23
N ILE A 98 5.38 -11.32 9.00
CA ILE A 98 6.02 -10.03 8.77
C ILE A 98 5.04 -8.89 9.04
N LEU A 99 3.79 -9.05 8.62
CA LEU A 99 2.78 -8.04 8.90
C LEU A 99 2.62 -7.87 10.41
N GLN A 100 2.57 -8.97 11.14
CA GLN A 100 2.41 -8.90 12.59
C GLN A 100 3.59 -8.18 13.25
N ARG A 101 4.80 -8.44 12.77
CA ARG A 101 5.96 -7.74 13.32
C ARG A 101 5.86 -6.24 13.13
N GLY A 102 5.40 -5.82 11.96
CA GLY A 102 5.23 -4.38 11.70
C GLY A 102 4.19 -3.78 12.62
N LEU A 103 3.11 -4.51 12.89
CA LEU A 103 2.03 -4.00 13.72
C LEU A 103 2.43 -3.91 15.19
N GLU A 104 3.55 -4.54 15.57
CA GLU A 104 4.01 -4.50 16.94
C GLU A 104 5.04 -3.39 17.19
N THR A 105 5.32 -2.57 16.19
CA THR A 105 6.33 -1.52 16.35
C THR A 105 5.76 -0.34 17.12
N THR A 106 6.67 0.45 17.69
CA THR A 106 6.28 1.68 18.36
C THR A 106 5.65 2.66 17.38
N GLU A 107 6.20 2.69 16.15
CA GLU A 107 5.68 3.58 15.12
C GLU A 107 4.22 3.28 14.81
N HIS A 108 3.87 2.00 14.74
CA HIS A 108 2.49 1.63 14.50
C HIS A 108 1.60 2.01 15.67
N ARG A 109 2.08 1.76 16.88
CA ARG A 109 1.31 2.10 18.08
C ARG A 109 1.04 3.58 18.16
N ASP A 110 2.05 4.39 17.85
CA ASP A 110 1.89 5.85 17.88
C ASP A 110 0.90 6.29 16.82
N PHE A 111 0.93 5.66 15.64
CA PHE A 111 0.02 5.98 14.57
C PHE A 111 -1.43 5.66 14.96
N VAL A 112 -1.65 4.51 15.59
CA VAL A 112 -2.99 4.12 16.03
C VAL A 112 -3.49 5.07 17.11
N ASN A 113 -2.61 5.45 18.05
CA ASN A 113 -2.99 6.38 19.11
C ASN A 113 -3.38 7.73 18.53
N LYS A 114 -2.66 8.18 17.52
CA LYS A 114 -2.96 9.45 16.88
C LYS A 114 -4.31 9.40 16.19
N LEU A 115 -4.63 8.30 15.51
CA LEU A 115 -5.91 8.16 14.86
C LEU A 115 -7.04 8.16 15.89
N THR A 116 -6.83 7.46 17.00
CA THR A 116 -7.84 7.38 18.03
C THR A 116 -8.07 8.76 18.66
N ALA A 117 -7.01 9.50 18.91
CA ALA A 117 -7.13 10.82 19.46
C ALA A 117 -7.89 11.75 18.53
N ASN A 118 -7.66 11.62 17.23
CA ASN A 118 -8.33 12.48 16.28
C ASN A 118 -9.81 12.16 16.12
N HIS A 119 -10.23 10.99 16.57
CA HIS A 119 -11.62 10.58 16.44
C HIS A 119 -12.39 10.69 17.76
N SER A 120 -11.73 11.05 18.81
CA SER A 120 -12.43 11.16 20.11
C SER A 120 -12.80 12.62 20.48
#